data_256c2636e822bea23b562b741c7cbfc6
#
_entry.id   256c2636e822bea23b562b741c7cbfc6
#
_cell.length_a   1.000
_cell.length_b   1.000
_cell.length_c   1.000
_cell.angle_alpha   90.00
_cell.angle_beta   90.00
_cell.angle_gamma   90.00
#
_symmetry.space_group_name_H-M   'P 1'
#
loop_
_entity.id
_entity.type
_entity.pdbx_description
1 polymer ?
#
loop_
_entity_poly.entity_id
_entity_poly.type
_entity_poly.pdbx_seq_one_letter_code
_entity_poly.pdbx_strand_id
1 'polypeptide(L)'
;YAGTAFQEAHPNEWAIDLAYSRKLHEYVSMSVALRFLYSDLNNGVNSSANNSAQEMYPAWTMAADLSLYYRQPIALPMGESYFALGFNLSNLGGKMTYDDGETQHFIPANMRLGVSYELPFDDYNRLMFSVEANKLLVPTNYSKFAVDEDGKPLSGQQLKEWYTEISSPNGWWMSFCDAPGYDEVDATTGNQISASPALEELQEIQWGIGLE
;
A
#
# COMPACT_ATOMS: atom_id res chain seq x y z
N TYR A 1 32.19 -28.06 23.03
CA TYR A 1 31.01 -27.40 22.39
C TYR A 1 31.24 -25.88 22.49
N ALA A 2 31.72 -25.24 21.42
CA ALA A 2 31.71 -23.81 21.34
C ALA A 2 30.24 -23.39 21.01
N GLY A 3 29.56 -22.86 22.01
CA GLY A 3 28.24 -22.29 21.81
C GLY A 3 28.37 -21.09 20.88
N THR A 4 27.73 -21.12 19.71
CA THR A 4 27.54 -19.95 18.86
C THR A 4 26.67 -18.98 19.67
N ALA A 5 27.24 -17.84 20.06
CA ALA A 5 26.45 -16.76 20.65
C ALA A 5 25.56 -16.20 19.53
N PHE A 6 24.26 -16.43 19.63
CA PHE A 6 23.29 -15.76 18.77
C PHE A 6 23.22 -14.29 19.22
N GLN A 7 23.47 -13.37 18.30
CA GLN A 7 23.18 -11.96 18.55
C GLN A 7 21.68 -11.75 18.37
N GLU A 8 21.06 -11.13 19.34
CA GLU A 8 19.62 -10.80 19.31
C GLU A 8 19.46 -9.39 18.71
N ALA A 9 18.71 -9.31 17.61
CA ALA A 9 18.34 -8.03 17.02
C ALA A 9 17.14 -7.44 17.76
N HIS A 10 17.16 -6.14 18.01
CA HIS A 10 16.07 -5.38 18.60
C HIS A 10 15.56 -4.33 17.58
N PRO A 11 14.75 -4.72 16.59
CA PRO A 11 14.21 -3.79 15.62
C PRO A 11 13.53 -2.59 16.27
N ASN A 12 13.80 -1.39 15.77
CA ASN A 12 13.22 -0.16 16.27
C ASN A 12 12.68 0.65 15.10
N GLU A 13 11.38 0.87 15.09
CA GLU A 13 10.68 1.62 14.05
C GLU A 13 9.78 2.65 14.69
N TRP A 14 9.75 3.85 14.12
CA TRP A 14 8.87 4.91 14.57
C TRP A 14 8.49 5.85 13.44
N ALA A 15 7.37 6.53 13.60
CA ALA A 15 6.88 7.53 12.67
C ALA A 15 6.46 8.80 13.42
N ILE A 16 6.64 9.95 12.78
CA ILE A 16 6.11 11.23 13.24
C ILE A 16 5.22 11.78 12.14
N ASP A 17 3.97 12.05 12.49
CA ASP A 17 2.97 12.60 11.58
C ASP A 17 2.60 14.02 11.97
N LEU A 18 2.55 14.91 10.98
CA LEU A 18 1.99 16.25 11.09
C LEU A 18 0.82 16.37 10.11
N ALA A 19 -0.40 16.56 10.62
CA ALA A 19 -1.59 16.62 9.80
C ALA A 19 -2.30 17.97 9.91
N TYR A 20 -2.84 18.42 8.79
CA TYR A 20 -3.71 19.58 8.70
C TYR A 20 -4.99 19.22 7.97
N SER A 21 -6.13 19.54 8.55
CA SER A 21 -7.45 19.32 7.96
C SER A 21 -8.27 20.60 7.93
N ARG A 22 -9.05 20.74 6.87
CA ARG A 22 -9.94 21.89 6.67
C ARG A 22 -11.25 21.51 6.02
N LYS A 23 -12.33 22.05 6.54
CA LYS A 23 -13.63 22.05 5.87
C LYS A 23 -13.62 23.07 4.74
N LEU A 24 -13.69 22.60 3.48
CA LEU A 24 -13.64 23.45 2.29
C LEU A 24 -15.02 23.97 1.90
N HIS A 25 -16.05 23.15 2.13
CA HIS A 25 -17.44 23.44 1.84
C HIS A 25 -18.32 22.79 2.92
N GLU A 26 -19.61 23.11 2.92
CA GLU A 26 -20.56 22.55 3.88
C GLU A 26 -20.54 21.02 3.94
N TYR A 27 -20.31 20.38 2.80
CA TYR A 27 -20.29 18.93 2.66
C TYR A 27 -18.91 18.33 2.39
N VAL A 28 -17.87 19.17 2.18
CA VAL A 28 -16.55 18.72 1.73
C VAL A 28 -15.48 19.09 2.74
N SER A 29 -14.71 18.12 3.16
CA SER A 29 -13.51 18.31 3.99
C SER A 29 -12.31 17.66 3.31
N MET A 30 -11.14 18.27 3.49
CA MET A 30 -9.87 17.76 2.97
C MET A 30 -8.84 17.74 4.10
N SER A 31 -7.94 16.76 4.07
CA SER A 31 -6.78 16.76 4.93
C SER A 31 -5.52 16.38 4.16
N VAL A 32 -4.40 16.91 4.63
CA VAL A 32 -3.06 16.54 4.21
C VAL A 32 -2.25 16.19 5.44
N ALA A 33 -1.40 15.17 5.34
CA ALA A 33 -0.45 14.85 6.39
C ALA A 33 0.94 14.66 5.78
N LEU A 34 1.96 15.02 6.56
CA LEU A 34 3.36 14.72 6.29
C LEU A 34 3.82 13.73 7.34
N ARG A 35 4.47 12.67 6.90
CA ARG A 35 4.96 11.57 7.72
C ARG A 35 6.45 11.44 7.54
N PHE A 36 7.18 11.37 8.64
CA PHE A 36 8.57 10.97 8.69
C PHE A 36 8.64 9.56 9.26
N LEU A 37 9.32 8.67 8.54
CA LEU A 37 9.48 7.26 8.90
C LEU A 37 10.97 6.97 9.17
N TYR A 38 11.24 6.26 10.24
CA TYR A 38 12.55 5.74 10.59
C TYR A 38 12.44 4.27 10.94
N SER A 39 13.36 3.45 10.42
CA SER A 39 13.42 2.02 10.67
C SER A 39 14.86 1.57 10.84
N ASP A 40 15.15 0.91 11.95
CA ASP A 40 16.42 0.26 12.25
C ASP A 40 16.15 -1.21 12.58
N LEU A 41 16.31 -2.06 11.58
CA LEU A 41 16.01 -3.50 11.69
C LEU A 41 17.15 -4.28 12.34
N ASN A 42 18.37 -3.71 12.34
CA ASN A 42 19.58 -4.40 12.80
C ASN A 42 20.09 -3.87 14.15
N ASN A 43 19.30 -3.09 14.87
CA ASN A 43 19.69 -2.51 16.14
C ASN A 43 20.12 -3.59 17.15
N GLY A 44 21.37 -3.49 17.61
CA GLY A 44 21.97 -4.44 18.55
C GLY A 44 22.79 -5.58 17.92
N VAL A 45 22.80 -5.71 16.59
CA VAL A 45 23.64 -6.71 15.90
C VAL A 45 24.92 -6.06 15.38
N ASN A 46 26.07 -6.52 15.86
CA ASN A 46 27.37 -6.07 15.36
C ASN A 46 27.73 -6.87 14.09
N SER A 47 27.72 -6.21 12.94
CA SER A 47 28.05 -6.78 11.63
C SER A 47 29.46 -7.40 11.56
N SER A 48 30.35 -7.00 12.46
CA SER A 48 31.75 -7.48 12.51
C SER A 48 31.92 -8.91 12.98
N ALA A 49 30.88 -9.58 13.51
CA ALA A 49 30.98 -10.91 14.08
C ALA A 49 30.74 -12.05 13.08
N ASN A 50 30.12 -11.78 11.94
CA ASN A 50 29.82 -12.76 10.91
C ASN A 50 30.31 -12.29 9.54
N ASN A 51 31.35 -12.92 9.01
CA ASN A 51 31.93 -12.65 7.68
C ASN A 51 30.97 -12.81 6.48
N SER A 52 29.67 -12.94 6.71
CA SER A 52 28.65 -13.16 5.67
C SER A 52 27.37 -12.34 5.89
N ALA A 53 27.28 -11.53 6.94
CA ALA A 53 26.12 -10.68 7.16
C ALA A 53 26.24 -9.42 6.29
N GLN A 54 25.31 -9.22 5.40
CA GLN A 54 25.13 -7.96 4.67
C GLN A 54 24.97 -6.83 5.71
N GLU A 55 25.77 -5.80 5.63
CA GLU A 55 25.67 -4.67 6.54
C GLU A 55 24.34 -3.97 6.31
N MET A 56 23.49 -3.95 7.34
CA MET A 56 22.21 -3.24 7.29
C MET A 56 22.33 -1.94 8.07
N TYR A 57 21.93 -0.86 7.44
CA TYR A 57 21.95 0.48 8.00
C TYR A 57 20.53 0.92 8.36
N PRO A 58 20.37 1.83 9.35
CA PRO A 58 19.09 2.46 9.59
C PRO A 58 18.58 3.20 8.35
N ALA A 59 17.31 3.02 8.04
CA ALA A 59 16.65 3.66 6.91
C ALA A 59 15.67 4.73 7.37
N TRP A 60 15.49 5.76 6.57
CA TRP A 60 14.47 6.78 6.78
C TRP A 60 13.88 7.24 5.46
N THR A 61 12.65 7.70 5.51
CA THR A 61 11.98 8.30 4.36
C THR A 61 10.89 9.26 4.81
N MET A 62 10.39 10.04 3.86
CA MET A 62 9.25 10.92 4.07
C MET A 62 8.11 10.51 3.16
N ALA A 63 6.89 10.65 3.66
CA ALA A 63 5.67 10.39 2.92
C ALA A 63 4.64 11.49 3.16
N ALA A 64 3.68 11.58 2.25
CA ALA A 64 2.53 12.46 2.38
C ALA A 64 1.24 11.65 2.26
N ASP A 65 0.23 12.04 3.00
CA ASP A 65 -1.12 11.54 2.87
C ASP A 65 -2.05 12.66 2.39
N LEU A 66 -3.01 12.30 1.53
CA LEU A 66 -4.05 13.20 1.04
C LEU A 66 -5.40 12.53 1.23
N SER A 67 -6.34 13.22 1.89
CA SER A 67 -7.69 12.71 2.10
C SER A 67 -8.74 13.72 1.70
N LEU A 68 -9.83 13.20 1.13
CA LEU A 68 -11.03 13.94 0.81
C LEU A 68 -12.23 13.22 1.40
N TYR A 69 -13.09 13.98 2.07
CA TYR A 69 -14.31 13.46 2.66
C TYR A 69 -15.49 14.33 2.25
N TYR A 70 -16.51 13.69 1.70
CA TYR A 70 -17.80 14.29 1.34
C TYR A 70 -18.87 13.66 2.22
N ARG A 71 -19.72 14.49 2.82
CA ARG A 71 -20.89 14.02 3.60
C ARG A 71 -22.06 14.93 3.35
N GLN A 72 -23.16 14.37 2.85
CA GLN A 72 -24.39 15.08 2.55
C GLN A 72 -25.54 14.55 3.41
N PRO A 73 -26.26 15.40 4.14
CA PRO A 73 -27.51 15.04 4.77
C PRO A 73 -28.61 14.88 3.70
N ILE A 74 -29.46 13.87 3.90
CA ILE A 74 -30.63 13.59 3.06
C ILE A 74 -31.84 13.51 4.00
N ALA A 75 -32.79 14.45 3.84
CA ALA A 75 -34.00 14.45 4.63
C ALA A 75 -34.92 13.32 4.18
N LEU A 76 -35.29 12.42 5.09
CA LEU A 76 -36.25 11.36 4.91
C LEU A 76 -37.44 11.58 5.85
N PRO A 77 -38.61 11.01 5.56
CA PRO A 77 -39.79 11.10 6.45
C PRO A 77 -39.53 10.55 7.87
N MET A 78 -38.55 9.65 8.00
CA MET A 78 -38.16 8.99 9.25
C MET A 78 -37.04 9.68 10.02
N GLY A 79 -36.47 10.77 9.44
CA GLY A 79 -35.30 11.48 10.05
C GLY A 79 -34.26 11.86 9.04
N GLU A 80 -33.12 12.38 9.52
CA GLU A 80 -31.97 12.69 8.67
C GLU A 80 -31.11 11.44 8.40
N SER A 81 -30.95 11.12 7.12
CA SER A 81 -29.99 10.15 6.60
C SER A 81 -28.70 10.84 6.17
N TYR A 82 -27.61 10.11 6.07
CA TYR A 82 -26.35 10.65 5.60
C TYR A 82 -25.75 9.76 4.52
N PHE A 83 -25.38 10.37 3.40
CA PHE A 83 -24.54 9.77 2.39
C PHE A 83 -23.13 10.30 2.54
N ALA A 84 -22.11 9.43 2.57
CA ALA A 84 -20.74 9.88 2.62
C ALA A 84 -19.84 9.14 1.61
N LEU A 85 -18.86 9.88 1.10
CA LEU A 85 -17.78 9.39 0.25
C LEU A 85 -16.45 9.75 0.93
N GLY A 86 -15.54 8.79 0.97
CA GLY A 86 -14.18 8.97 1.45
C GLY A 86 -13.19 8.57 0.38
N PHE A 87 -12.18 9.41 0.14
CA PHE A 87 -11.04 9.10 -0.69
C PHE A 87 -9.77 9.39 0.10
N ASN A 88 -8.82 8.46 0.08
CA ASN A 88 -7.55 8.60 0.75
C ASN A 88 -6.41 8.05 -0.12
N LEU A 89 -5.36 8.83 -0.24
CA LEU A 89 -4.05 8.40 -0.71
C LEU A 89 -3.10 8.50 0.47
N SER A 90 -2.48 7.42 0.86
CA SER A 90 -1.57 7.37 2.00
C SER A 90 -0.20 6.84 1.63
N ASN A 91 0.81 7.27 2.40
CA ASN A 91 2.20 6.88 2.22
C ASN A 91 2.76 7.21 0.82
N LEU A 92 2.34 8.32 0.21
CA LEU A 92 2.93 8.81 -1.02
C LEU A 92 4.32 9.37 -0.72
N GLY A 93 5.36 8.55 -0.84
CA GLY A 93 6.69 8.92 -0.38
C GLY A 93 7.83 8.30 -1.17
N GLY A 94 9.03 8.57 -0.68
CA GLY A 94 10.26 7.99 -1.20
C GLY A 94 10.39 6.50 -0.87
N LYS A 95 11.38 5.88 -1.48
CA LYS A 95 11.79 4.51 -1.14
C LYS A 95 12.66 4.50 0.12
N MET A 96 12.76 3.35 0.76
CA MET A 96 13.68 3.07 1.85
C MET A 96 14.81 2.16 1.39
N THR A 97 16.01 2.37 1.92
CA THR A 97 17.17 1.53 1.66
C THR A 97 17.87 1.19 2.98
N TYR A 98 18.29 -0.07 3.12
CA TYR A 98 18.97 -0.58 4.31
C TYR A 98 20.42 -1.02 4.00
N ASP A 99 20.88 -0.88 2.75
CA ASP A 99 22.14 -1.39 2.22
C ASP A 99 22.95 -0.33 1.46
N ASP A 100 23.00 0.91 2.01
CA ASP A 100 23.73 2.06 1.44
C ASP A 100 23.30 2.43 -0.01
N GLY A 101 22.08 2.09 -0.38
CA GLY A 101 21.48 2.46 -1.67
C GLY A 101 21.55 1.39 -2.74
N GLU A 102 22.12 0.23 -2.45
CA GLU A 102 22.17 -0.88 -3.42
C GLU A 102 20.77 -1.42 -3.77
N THR A 103 19.90 -1.48 -2.75
CA THR A 103 18.51 -1.92 -2.95
C THR A 103 17.54 -0.88 -2.38
N GLN A 104 16.57 -0.49 -3.17
CA GLN A 104 15.53 0.45 -2.77
C GLN A 104 14.17 -0.23 -2.72
N HIS A 105 13.47 -0.08 -1.61
CA HIS A 105 12.15 -0.64 -1.36
C HIS A 105 11.10 0.44 -1.35
N PHE A 106 10.00 0.23 -2.08
CA PHE A 106 8.84 1.09 -1.98
C PHE A 106 8.23 0.99 -0.59
N ILE A 107 7.86 2.13 -0.02
CA ILE A 107 6.95 2.13 1.13
C ILE A 107 5.53 1.77 0.64
N PRO A 108 4.68 1.19 1.49
CA PRO A 108 3.36 0.72 1.08
C PRO A 108 2.39 1.90 0.84
N ALA A 109 2.59 2.59 -0.29
CA ALA A 109 1.64 3.59 -0.75
C ALA A 109 0.31 2.94 -1.06
N ASN A 110 -0.80 3.60 -0.72
CA ASN A 110 -2.11 3.01 -0.72
C ASN A 110 -3.17 4.00 -1.17
N MET A 111 -4.12 3.53 -1.97
CA MET A 111 -5.33 4.25 -2.34
C MET A 111 -6.56 3.57 -1.75
N ARG A 112 -7.41 4.35 -1.14
CA ARG A 112 -8.62 3.88 -0.49
C ARG A 112 -9.82 4.72 -0.92
N LEU A 113 -10.89 4.06 -1.35
CA LEU A 113 -12.16 4.68 -1.71
C LEU A 113 -13.26 4.03 -0.91
N GLY A 114 -14.03 4.81 -0.17
CA GLY A 114 -15.13 4.32 0.66
C GLY A 114 -16.44 5.07 0.37
N VAL A 115 -17.53 4.34 0.47
CA VAL A 115 -18.90 4.86 0.39
C VAL A 115 -19.65 4.37 1.61
N SER A 116 -20.41 5.25 2.26
CA SER A 116 -21.31 4.84 3.34
C SER A 116 -22.66 5.52 3.22
N TYR A 117 -23.69 4.81 3.67
CA TYR A 117 -25.05 5.31 3.75
C TYR A 117 -25.66 4.96 5.10
N GLU A 118 -26.11 6.00 5.82
CA GLU A 118 -26.72 5.89 7.14
C GLU A 118 -28.23 6.10 7.03
N LEU A 119 -29.00 5.13 7.50
CA LEU A 119 -30.46 5.13 7.53
C LEU A 119 -30.94 5.25 8.98
N PRO A 120 -31.72 6.28 9.35
CA PRO A 120 -32.42 6.31 10.61
C PRO A 120 -33.68 5.41 10.54
N PHE A 121 -33.91 4.57 11.55
CA PHE A 121 -35.17 3.85 11.73
C PHE A 121 -36.08 4.59 12.70
N ASP A 122 -35.52 5.16 13.72
CA ASP A 122 -36.20 5.96 14.72
C ASP A 122 -35.21 6.98 15.34
N ASP A 123 -35.62 7.72 16.37
CA ASP A 123 -34.80 8.73 17.04
C ASP A 123 -33.56 8.16 17.74
N TYR A 124 -33.49 6.84 17.97
CA TYR A 124 -32.45 6.17 18.74
C TYR A 124 -31.66 5.14 17.92
N ASN A 125 -32.23 4.62 16.83
CA ASN A 125 -31.67 3.51 16.05
C ASN A 125 -31.33 3.97 14.65
N ARG A 126 -30.10 3.67 14.21
CA ARG A 126 -29.60 3.95 12.87
C ARG A 126 -28.91 2.71 12.34
N LEU A 127 -28.96 2.52 11.05
CA LEU A 127 -28.24 1.47 10.35
C LEU A 127 -27.31 2.11 9.34
N MET A 128 -26.04 1.76 9.40
CA MET A 128 -25.05 2.22 8.44
C MET A 128 -24.54 1.05 7.58
N PHE A 129 -24.58 1.25 6.27
CA PHE A 129 -23.92 0.39 5.29
C PHE A 129 -22.66 1.07 4.79
N SER A 130 -21.58 0.35 4.70
CA SER A 130 -20.35 0.86 4.11
C SER A 130 -19.70 -0.16 3.18
N VAL A 131 -19.12 0.35 2.11
CA VAL A 131 -18.27 -0.42 1.17
C VAL A 131 -16.98 0.34 0.97
N GLU A 132 -15.87 -0.36 1.05
CA GLU A 132 -14.53 0.20 0.86
C GLU A 132 -13.77 -0.64 -0.17
N ALA A 133 -13.06 0.05 -1.07
CA ALA A 133 -12.08 -0.52 -1.97
C ALA A 133 -10.70 0.02 -1.60
N ASN A 134 -9.73 -0.87 -1.43
CA ASN A 134 -8.37 -0.57 -1.04
C ASN A 134 -7.39 -1.19 -2.03
N LYS A 135 -6.52 -0.39 -2.65
CA LYS A 135 -5.49 -0.84 -3.59
C LYS A 135 -4.12 -0.36 -3.14
N LEU A 136 -3.18 -1.29 -3.08
CA LEU A 136 -1.77 -0.98 -2.87
C LEU A 136 -1.17 -0.37 -4.15
N LEU A 137 -0.51 0.78 -4.01
CA LEU A 137 0.12 1.51 -5.11
C LEU A 137 1.63 1.20 -5.17
N VAL A 138 1.95 -0.07 -5.23
CA VAL A 138 3.33 -0.55 -5.35
C VAL A 138 3.40 -1.52 -6.52
N PRO A 139 4.38 -1.38 -7.44
CA PRO A 139 4.51 -2.29 -8.57
C PRO A 139 4.70 -3.73 -8.10
N THR A 140 4.07 -4.67 -8.78
CA THR A 140 4.27 -6.10 -8.50
C THR A 140 5.65 -6.56 -8.96
N ASN A 141 6.22 -7.55 -8.26
CA ASN A 141 7.48 -8.18 -8.65
C ASN A 141 7.41 -8.92 -10.00
N TYR A 142 6.20 -9.20 -10.48
CA TYR A 142 5.92 -9.85 -11.75
C TYR A 142 5.34 -8.88 -12.78
N SER A 143 5.63 -7.58 -12.63
CA SER A 143 5.13 -6.55 -13.53
C SER A 143 5.43 -6.91 -15.01
N LYS A 144 4.44 -6.74 -15.86
CA LYS A 144 4.63 -6.90 -17.32
C LYS A 144 5.64 -5.91 -17.92
N PHE A 145 6.00 -4.87 -17.18
CA PHE A 145 7.01 -3.89 -17.57
C PHE A 145 8.43 -4.31 -17.17
N ALA A 146 8.57 -5.32 -16.29
CA ALA A 146 9.85 -5.86 -15.87
C ALA A 146 10.34 -6.92 -16.85
N VAL A 147 10.64 -6.50 -18.08
CA VAL A 147 11.10 -7.36 -19.18
C VAL A 147 12.41 -6.86 -19.77
N ASP A 148 13.21 -7.78 -20.32
CA ASP A 148 14.42 -7.47 -21.06
C ASP A 148 14.11 -7.00 -22.51
N GLU A 149 15.16 -6.72 -23.30
CA GLU A 149 15.04 -6.32 -24.71
C GLU A 149 14.35 -7.38 -25.59
N ASP A 150 14.41 -8.64 -25.18
CA ASP A 150 13.77 -9.77 -25.86
C ASP A 150 12.33 -10.02 -25.38
N GLY A 151 11.82 -9.23 -24.43
CA GLY A 151 10.48 -9.38 -23.86
C GLY A 151 10.37 -10.49 -22.81
N LYS A 152 11.49 -11.00 -22.29
CA LYS A 152 11.47 -12.00 -21.21
C LYS A 152 11.43 -11.33 -19.83
N PRO A 153 10.73 -11.92 -18.87
CA PRO A 153 10.69 -11.38 -17.50
C PRO A 153 12.09 -11.28 -16.88
N LEU A 154 12.38 -10.11 -16.31
CA LEU A 154 13.60 -9.89 -15.53
C LEU A 154 13.61 -10.76 -14.29
N SER A 155 14.79 -11.18 -13.85
CA SER A 155 14.96 -12.00 -12.65
C SER A 155 16.25 -11.66 -11.90
N GLY A 156 16.31 -12.04 -10.62
CA GLY A 156 17.51 -11.88 -9.80
C GLY A 156 17.98 -10.43 -9.72
N GLN A 157 19.23 -10.18 -10.08
CA GLN A 157 19.88 -8.87 -9.98
C GLN A 157 19.25 -7.83 -10.93
N GLN A 158 18.92 -8.21 -12.16
CA GLN A 158 18.30 -7.31 -13.13
C GLN A 158 16.94 -6.77 -12.65
N LEU A 159 16.14 -7.62 -11.99
CA LEU A 159 14.88 -7.20 -11.40
C LEU A 159 15.07 -6.21 -10.26
N LYS A 160 16.09 -6.42 -9.42
CA LYS A 160 16.45 -5.49 -8.33
C LYS A 160 16.87 -4.11 -8.87
N GLU A 161 17.70 -4.09 -9.90
CA GLU A 161 18.14 -2.86 -10.57
C GLU A 161 16.94 -2.12 -11.17
N TRP A 162 16.06 -2.83 -11.87
CA TRP A 162 14.83 -2.26 -12.41
C TRP A 162 13.94 -1.64 -11.32
N TYR A 163 13.75 -2.34 -10.19
CA TYR A 163 13.02 -1.80 -9.04
C TYR A 163 13.68 -0.55 -8.43
N THR A 164 14.98 -0.52 -8.40
CA THR A 164 15.76 0.60 -7.87
C THR A 164 15.66 1.84 -8.77
N GLU A 165 15.60 1.65 -10.09
CA GLU A 165 15.54 2.73 -11.07
C GLU A 165 14.15 3.38 -11.19
N ILE A 166 13.06 2.64 -10.92
CA ILE A 166 11.70 3.19 -11.00
C ILE A 166 11.51 4.26 -9.93
N SER A 167 11.12 5.46 -10.33
CA SER A 167 10.73 6.50 -9.37
C SER A 167 9.42 6.14 -8.65
N SER A 168 9.25 6.59 -7.39
CA SER A 168 8.03 6.33 -6.61
C SER A 168 6.74 6.75 -7.34
N PRO A 169 6.64 7.94 -7.96
CA PRO A 169 5.45 8.31 -8.73
C PRO A 169 5.16 7.39 -9.91
N ASN A 170 6.20 6.95 -10.64
CA ASN A 170 6.00 5.99 -11.72
C ASN A 170 5.52 4.64 -11.21
N GLY A 171 6.07 4.17 -10.09
CA GLY A 171 5.61 2.94 -9.44
C GLY A 171 4.14 3.00 -9.07
N TRP A 172 3.66 4.12 -8.51
CA TRP A 172 2.23 4.30 -8.17
C TRP A 172 1.32 4.19 -9.39
N TRP A 173 1.70 4.81 -10.53
CA TRP A 173 0.93 4.70 -11.77
C TRP A 173 0.98 3.31 -12.39
N MET A 174 2.16 2.68 -12.36
CA MET A 174 2.33 1.33 -12.91
C MET A 174 1.46 0.31 -12.20
N SER A 175 1.26 0.44 -10.89
CA SER A 175 0.45 -0.48 -10.08
C SER A 175 -1.04 -0.56 -10.49
N PHE A 176 -1.52 0.31 -11.38
CA PHE A 176 -2.88 0.22 -11.93
C PHE A 176 -2.98 -0.64 -13.18
N CYS A 177 -1.86 -1.00 -13.77
CA CYS A 177 -1.84 -1.71 -15.05
C CYS A 177 -0.59 -2.59 -15.22
N ASP A 178 0.02 -3.06 -14.15
CA ASP A 178 1.26 -3.82 -14.22
C ASP A 178 1.06 -5.35 -14.15
N ALA A 179 -0.17 -5.80 -13.96
CA ALA A 179 -0.51 -7.23 -13.98
C ALA A 179 -0.05 -7.88 -15.29
N PRO A 180 0.76 -8.94 -15.25
CA PRO A 180 1.27 -9.60 -16.43
C PRO A 180 0.19 -10.38 -17.18
N GLY A 181 -0.86 -10.84 -16.49
CA GLY A 181 -1.76 -11.87 -16.97
C GLY A 181 -0.98 -13.18 -17.16
N TYR A 182 -1.28 -14.21 -16.44
CA TYR A 182 -0.63 -15.50 -16.65
C TYR A 182 -1.66 -16.58 -16.93
N ASP A 183 -1.19 -17.60 -17.67
CA ASP A 183 -1.95 -18.82 -17.89
C ASP A 183 -1.73 -19.74 -16.69
N GLU A 184 -2.73 -19.88 -15.85
CA GLU A 184 -2.74 -20.86 -14.78
C GLU A 184 -3.25 -22.19 -15.34
N VAL A 185 -2.56 -23.29 -15.04
CA VAL A 185 -3.04 -24.62 -15.41
C VAL A 185 -3.86 -25.16 -14.25
N ASP A 186 -5.15 -25.37 -14.45
CA ASP A 186 -6.01 -26.04 -13.49
C ASP A 186 -5.43 -27.42 -13.15
N ALA A 187 -4.97 -27.59 -11.92
CA ALA A 187 -4.36 -28.83 -11.44
C ALA A 187 -5.30 -30.04 -11.52
N THR A 188 -6.62 -29.82 -11.64
CA THR A 188 -7.64 -30.88 -11.67
C THR A 188 -8.00 -31.28 -13.10
N THR A 189 -8.04 -30.33 -14.03
CA THR A 189 -8.51 -30.54 -15.40
C THR A 189 -7.39 -30.49 -16.44
N GLY A 190 -6.22 -29.95 -16.09
CA GLY A 190 -5.10 -29.72 -17.00
C GLY A 190 -5.36 -28.63 -18.04
N ASN A 191 -6.48 -27.90 -17.94
CA ASN A 191 -6.81 -26.82 -18.86
C ASN A 191 -6.10 -25.53 -18.45
N GLN A 192 -5.62 -24.76 -19.43
CA GLN A 192 -5.12 -23.42 -19.20
C GLN A 192 -6.28 -22.49 -18.83
N ILE A 193 -6.18 -21.87 -17.67
CA ILE A 193 -7.07 -20.77 -17.25
C ILE A 193 -6.28 -19.49 -17.54
N SER A 194 -6.62 -18.82 -18.63
CA SER A 194 -6.02 -17.52 -18.94
C SER A 194 -6.70 -16.43 -18.09
N ALA A 195 -5.99 -15.88 -17.12
CA ALA A 195 -6.44 -14.69 -16.42
C ALA A 195 -6.15 -13.46 -17.29
N SER A 196 -7.20 -12.66 -17.59
CA SER A 196 -6.95 -11.39 -18.27
C SER A 196 -6.23 -10.42 -17.29
N PRO A 197 -5.27 -9.60 -17.76
CA PRO A 197 -4.61 -8.60 -16.92
C PRO A 197 -5.60 -7.71 -16.14
N ALA A 198 -6.73 -7.37 -16.73
CA ALA A 198 -7.77 -6.58 -16.09
C ALA A 198 -8.45 -7.30 -14.92
N LEU A 199 -8.62 -8.62 -15.00
CA LEU A 199 -9.20 -9.40 -13.90
C LEU A 199 -8.20 -9.53 -12.75
N GLU A 200 -6.93 -9.72 -13.05
CA GLU A 200 -5.86 -9.78 -12.07
C GLU A 200 -5.74 -8.45 -11.31
N GLU A 201 -5.76 -7.31 -12.00
CA GLU A 201 -5.79 -5.99 -11.38
C GLU A 201 -7.00 -5.78 -10.44
N LEU A 202 -8.16 -6.31 -10.81
CA LEU A 202 -9.35 -6.26 -9.95
C LEU A 202 -9.22 -7.15 -8.71
N GLN A 203 -8.49 -8.25 -8.79
CA GLN A 203 -8.24 -9.17 -7.68
C GLN A 203 -7.25 -8.58 -6.65
N GLU A 204 -6.40 -7.64 -7.06
CA GLU A 204 -5.52 -6.90 -6.14
C GLU A 204 -6.28 -5.90 -5.26
N ILE A 205 -7.52 -5.56 -5.62
CA ILE A 205 -8.35 -4.66 -4.82
C ILE A 205 -8.92 -5.45 -3.63
N GLN A 206 -8.59 -4.98 -2.43
CA GLN A 206 -9.20 -5.48 -1.20
C GLN A 206 -10.54 -4.78 -0.97
N TRP A 207 -11.59 -5.56 -0.84
CA TRP A 207 -12.94 -5.07 -0.58
C TRP A 207 -13.29 -5.22 0.89
N GLY A 208 -13.80 -4.15 1.49
CA GLY A 208 -14.39 -4.14 2.82
C GLY A 208 -15.89 -3.85 2.73
N ILE A 209 -16.68 -4.60 3.48
CA ILE A 209 -18.12 -4.36 3.63
C ILE A 209 -18.42 -4.26 5.11
N GLY A 210 -19.07 -3.19 5.52
CA GLY A 210 -19.47 -2.92 6.91
C GLY A 210 -20.99 -2.77 7.05
N LEU A 211 -21.49 -3.27 8.16
CA LEU A 211 -22.85 -3.08 8.63
C LEU A 211 -22.79 -2.74 10.11
N GLU A 212 -23.32 -1.62 10.50
CA GLU A 212 -23.30 -1.12 11.87
C GLU A 212 -24.70 -0.66 12.31
#